data_8e208d5b2564ba2e602f2650a3861ac4
#
_entry.id   8e208d5b2564ba2e602f2650a3861ac4
#
_cell.length_a   1.000
_cell.length_b   1.000
_cell.length_c   1.000
_cell.angle_alpha   90.00
_cell.angle_beta   90.00
_cell.angle_gamma   90.00
#
_symmetry.space_group_name_H-M   'P 1'
#
loop_
_entity.id
_entity.type
_entity.pdbx_description
1 polymer ?
#
loop_
_entity_poly.entity_id
_entity_poly.type
_entity_poly.pdbx_seq_one_letter_code
_entity_poly.pdbx_strand_id
1 'polypeptide(L)'
;MATATGLLDVFQPGLVRGAASLAFAPHKRYFYVEHPTEGWRVYLRACCFLHEQGQPFDPQRFLVVKRYEANPTTKAWEPPKGQMEGKDANPEEASLIELMAENVRREVQEEAKISAFHSLRYTGLVVQSREPDYPANHFFQYHIFQALVSPQTIQEAHDKFQWLHEHPKAWKRMRPDKREKDALAWFDPKSTRLMGRWSPSIVSLYLQSAPRL
;
A
#
# COMPACT_ATOMS: atom_id res chain seq x y z
N MET A 1 -0.14 -29.59 15.17
CA MET A 1 -1.56 -29.17 15.08
C MET A 1 -1.59 -27.84 14.35
N ALA A 2 -2.21 -27.76 13.18
CA ALA A 2 -2.37 -26.48 12.49
C ALA A 2 -3.45 -25.69 13.22
N THR A 3 -3.06 -24.74 14.03
CA THR A 3 -3.98 -23.74 14.56
C THR A 3 -4.55 -23.00 13.36
N ALA A 4 -5.88 -22.95 13.26
CA ALA A 4 -6.57 -22.02 12.38
C ALA A 4 -6.10 -20.62 12.81
N THR A 5 -5.08 -20.12 12.13
CA THR A 5 -4.51 -18.81 12.43
C THR A 5 -5.52 -17.75 11.99
N GLY A 6 -6.34 -17.29 12.94
CA GLY A 6 -7.08 -16.05 12.82
C GLY A 6 -6.12 -14.89 12.50
N LEU A 7 -6.66 -13.72 12.24
CA LEU A 7 -5.88 -12.50 12.04
C LEU A 7 -5.04 -12.22 13.30
N LEU A 8 -3.72 -12.11 13.16
CA LEU A 8 -2.82 -11.77 14.26
C LEU A 8 -2.96 -10.28 14.59
N ASP A 9 -3.12 -9.98 15.87
CA ASP A 9 -3.16 -8.60 16.34
C ASP A 9 -1.76 -8.03 16.49
N VAL A 10 -1.38 -7.15 15.58
CA VAL A 10 -0.07 -6.48 15.58
C VAL A 10 0.00 -5.26 16.51
N PHE A 11 -1.11 -4.89 17.14
CA PHE A 11 -1.20 -3.76 18.04
C PHE A 11 -1.16 -4.17 19.52
N GLN A 12 -1.16 -5.47 19.81
CA GLN A 12 -1.11 -5.93 21.20
C GLN A 12 0.19 -5.49 21.90
N PRO A 13 0.15 -5.21 23.22
CA PRO A 13 1.32 -4.85 23.98
C PRO A 13 2.37 -5.97 24.01
N GLY A 14 3.64 -5.60 24.11
CA GLY A 14 4.76 -6.55 24.30
C GLY A 14 5.34 -7.13 23.01
N LEU A 15 4.83 -6.74 21.84
CA LEU A 15 5.46 -7.12 20.57
C LEU A 15 6.80 -6.43 20.39
N VAL A 16 7.76 -7.17 19.84
CA VAL A 16 9.10 -6.65 19.49
C VAL A 16 9.08 -6.13 18.05
N ARG A 17 9.63 -4.95 17.84
CA ARG A 17 9.82 -4.35 16.51
C ARG A 17 11.19 -4.71 15.96
N GLY A 18 11.27 -5.01 14.67
CA GLY A 18 12.52 -5.33 14.02
C GLY A 18 12.50 -5.13 12.52
N ALA A 19 13.64 -5.37 11.88
CA ALA A 19 13.74 -5.34 10.43
C ALA A 19 14.67 -6.45 9.93
N ALA A 20 14.25 -7.15 8.86
CA ALA A 20 15.02 -8.22 8.23
C ALA A 20 14.91 -8.16 6.72
N SER A 21 15.90 -8.73 6.04
CA SER A 21 15.86 -8.88 4.58
C SER A 21 14.88 -9.98 4.16
N LEU A 22 14.27 -9.81 3.02
CA LEU A 22 13.39 -10.80 2.39
C LEU A 22 14.01 -11.29 1.08
N ALA A 23 13.74 -12.53 0.71
CA ALA A 23 14.39 -13.18 -0.44
C ALA A 23 14.24 -12.41 -1.76
N PHE A 24 13.09 -11.77 -1.99
CA PHE A 24 12.82 -10.99 -3.20
C PHE A 24 13.59 -9.66 -3.29
N ALA A 25 14.13 -9.15 -2.18
CA ALA A 25 14.92 -7.93 -2.13
C ALA A 25 15.96 -7.98 -1.00
N PRO A 26 17.02 -8.79 -1.14
CA PRO A 26 17.98 -9.06 -0.06
C PRO A 26 18.81 -7.82 0.34
N HIS A 27 18.83 -6.80 -0.48
CA HIS A 27 19.50 -5.52 -0.22
C HIS A 27 18.67 -4.53 0.61
N LYS A 28 17.38 -4.84 0.85
CA LYS A 28 16.48 -4.04 1.69
C LYS A 28 16.17 -4.76 2.99
N ARG A 29 15.94 -3.98 4.06
CA ARG A 29 15.44 -4.48 5.33
C ARG A 29 14.00 -4.05 5.49
N TYR A 30 13.10 -5.01 5.71
CA TYR A 30 11.66 -4.80 5.86
C TYR A 30 11.26 -4.87 7.31
N PHE A 31 10.42 -3.95 7.72
CA PHE A 31 9.92 -3.83 9.07
C PHE A 31 8.94 -4.96 9.41
N TYR A 32 9.07 -5.48 10.62
CA TYR A 32 8.14 -6.46 11.17
C TYR A 32 7.87 -6.20 12.65
N VAL A 33 6.79 -6.79 13.14
CA VAL A 33 6.55 -7.04 14.57
C VAL A 33 6.59 -8.53 14.84
N GLU A 34 7.06 -8.91 16.03
CA GLU A 34 7.25 -10.32 16.43
C GLU A 34 6.73 -10.53 17.84
N HIS A 35 6.02 -11.65 18.04
CA HIS A 35 5.61 -12.06 19.37
C HIS A 35 6.75 -12.83 20.06
N PRO A 36 7.26 -12.33 21.21
CA PRO A 36 8.51 -12.82 21.79
C PRO A 36 8.42 -14.27 22.32
N THR A 37 7.23 -14.75 22.69
CA THR A 37 7.02 -16.09 23.23
C THR A 37 6.36 -17.05 22.25
N GLU A 38 5.39 -16.59 21.46
CA GLU A 38 4.73 -17.42 20.43
C GLU A 38 5.56 -17.55 19.16
N GLY A 39 6.53 -16.65 18.95
CA GLY A 39 7.50 -16.71 17.86
C GLY A 39 6.95 -16.41 16.47
N TRP A 40 5.69 -15.93 16.35
CA TRP A 40 5.20 -15.48 15.07
C TRP A 40 5.75 -14.08 14.73
N ARG A 41 5.95 -13.85 13.43
CA ARG A 41 6.43 -12.58 12.88
C ARG A 41 5.50 -12.09 11.79
N VAL A 42 5.14 -10.81 11.82
CA VAL A 42 4.30 -10.16 10.82
C VAL A 42 5.06 -9.02 10.15
N TYR A 43 5.30 -9.13 8.85
CA TYR A 43 5.82 -8.05 8.02
C TYR A 43 4.66 -7.12 7.64
N LEU A 44 4.82 -5.83 7.94
CA LEU A 44 3.77 -4.84 7.74
C LEU A 44 3.86 -4.19 6.35
N ARG A 45 2.69 -4.05 5.77
CA ARG A 45 2.46 -3.40 4.48
C ARG A 45 1.27 -2.45 4.63
N ALA A 46 1.25 -1.39 3.88
CA ALA A 46 0.12 -0.47 3.87
C ALA A 46 -0.39 -0.21 2.45
N CYS A 47 -1.68 0.08 2.34
CA CYS A 47 -2.37 0.35 1.09
C CYS A 47 -3.32 1.52 1.31
N CYS A 48 -3.48 2.39 0.31
CA CYS A 48 -4.37 3.55 0.40
C CYS A 48 -5.41 3.58 -0.72
N PHE A 49 -6.68 3.74 -0.33
CA PHE A 49 -7.77 4.06 -1.23
C PHE A 49 -7.97 5.59 -1.25
N LEU A 50 -7.68 6.19 -2.38
CA LEU A 50 -7.71 7.63 -2.60
C LEU A 50 -9.05 8.03 -3.22
N HIS A 51 -9.84 8.82 -2.51
CA HIS A 51 -11.14 9.33 -2.93
C HIS A 51 -11.08 10.83 -3.22
N GLU A 52 -11.95 11.29 -4.07
CA GLU A 52 -12.06 12.70 -4.42
C GLU A 52 -12.80 13.46 -3.31
N GLN A 53 -12.19 14.55 -2.85
CA GLN A 53 -12.81 15.45 -1.87
C GLN A 53 -13.99 16.18 -2.51
N GLY A 54 -15.07 16.38 -1.69
CA GLY A 54 -16.26 17.10 -2.12
C GLY A 54 -17.27 16.25 -2.88
N GLN A 55 -16.97 14.98 -3.14
CA GLN A 55 -17.92 14.02 -3.70
C GLN A 55 -18.56 13.16 -2.59
N PRO A 56 -19.81 12.69 -2.78
CA PRO A 56 -20.36 11.65 -1.91
C PRO A 56 -19.45 10.42 -1.87
N PHE A 57 -19.29 9.84 -0.69
CA PHE A 57 -18.47 8.64 -0.55
C PHE A 57 -19.06 7.47 -1.34
N ASP A 58 -18.27 6.97 -2.28
CA ASP A 58 -18.53 5.76 -3.05
C ASP A 58 -17.30 4.84 -2.93
N PRO A 59 -17.43 3.66 -2.30
CA PRO A 59 -16.31 2.72 -2.15
C PRO A 59 -15.80 2.18 -3.49
N GLN A 60 -16.57 2.28 -4.57
CA GLN A 60 -16.15 1.87 -5.92
C GLN A 60 -15.39 2.97 -6.67
N ARG A 61 -15.43 4.22 -6.20
CA ARG A 61 -14.78 5.35 -6.85
C ARG A 61 -13.48 5.73 -6.12
N PHE A 62 -12.39 5.08 -6.46
CA PHE A 62 -11.05 5.36 -5.94
C PHE A 62 -9.99 5.30 -7.03
N LEU A 63 -8.84 5.92 -6.78
CA LEU A 63 -7.74 5.96 -7.72
C LEU A 63 -6.90 4.69 -7.66
N VAL A 64 -6.46 4.24 -8.84
CA VAL A 64 -5.50 3.14 -9.03
C VAL A 64 -4.32 3.61 -9.88
N VAL A 65 -3.17 2.99 -9.64
CA VAL A 65 -1.92 3.26 -10.37
C VAL A 65 -1.56 2.07 -11.25
N LYS A 66 -0.94 2.34 -12.40
CA LYS A 66 -0.52 1.32 -13.36
C LYS A 66 0.98 1.05 -13.25
N ARG A 67 1.36 -0.22 -13.24
CA ARG A 67 2.78 -0.62 -13.31
C ARG A 67 3.43 -0.08 -14.58
N TYR A 68 4.65 0.43 -14.43
CA TYR A 68 5.45 0.97 -15.51
C TYR A 68 5.53 0.02 -16.72
N GLU A 69 5.35 0.58 -17.91
CA GLU A 69 5.35 -0.11 -19.21
C GLU A 69 4.35 -1.28 -19.34
N ALA A 70 3.48 -1.53 -18.35
CA ALA A 70 2.47 -2.57 -18.48
C ALA A 70 1.33 -2.12 -19.42
N ASN A 71 0.81 -3.06 -20.21
CA ASN A 71 -0.37 -2.79 -21.01
C ASN A 71 -1.59 -2.55 -20.08
N PRO A 72 -2.29 -1.44 -20.21
CA PRO A 72 -3.42 -1.07 -19.33
C PRO A 72 -4.59 -2.06 -19.38
N THR A 73 -4.72 -2.86 -20.45
CA THR A 73 -5.79 -3.89 -20.57
C THR A 73 -5.43 -5.21 -19.87
N THR A 74 -4.21 -5.35 -19.36
CA THR A 74 -3.76 -6.53 -18.62
C THR A 74 -3.84 -6.31 -17.11
N LYS A 75 -3.43 -7.31 -16.31
CA LYS A 75 -3.32 -7.22 -14.85
C LYS A 75 -2.17 -6.28 -14.45
N ALA A 76 -2.41 -4.99 -14.53
CA ALA A 76 -1.40 -3.94 -14.37
C ALA A 76 -1.73 -2.89 -13.30
N TRP A 77 -2.95 -2.87 -12.80
CA TRP A 77 -3.48 -1.83 -11.92
C TRP A 77 -3.57 -2.28 -10.47
N GLU A 78 -3.36 -1.33 -9.56
CA GLU A 78 -3.51 -1.56 -8.13
C GLU A 78 -3.74 -0.25 -7.37
N PRO A 79 -4.33 -0.26 -6.16
CA PRO A 79 -4.27 0.88 -5.26
C PRO A 79 -2.81 1.15 -4.88
N PRO A 80 -2.39 2.41 -4.65
CA PRO A 80 -1.07 2.72 -4.13
C PRO A 80 -0.80 1.94 -2.83
N LYS A 81 0.34 1.26 -2.76
CA LYS A 81 0.67 0.40 -1.63
C LYS A 81 2.16 0.08 -1.58
N GLY A 82 2.65 -0.16 -0.39
CA GLY A 82 4.04 -0.56 -0.21
C GLY A 82 4.29 -1.34 1.06
N GLN A 83 5.47 -1.89 1.14
CA GLN A 83 5.96 -2.59 2.31
C GLN A 83 6.77 -1.63 3.18
N MET A 84 6.52 -1.63 4.49
CA MET A 84 7.32 -0.86 5.42
C MET A 84 8.77 -1.36 5.41
N GLU A 85 9.70 -0.44 5.24
CA GLU A 85 11.13 -0.71 5.37
C GLU A 85 11.60 -0.44 6.82
N GLY A 86 12.75 -0.96 7.20
CA GLY A 86 13.30 -0.75 8.55
C GLY A 86 13.52 0.72 8.91
N LYS A 87 13.80 1.57 7.91
CA LYS A 87 13.91 3.03 8.09
C LYS A 87 12.58 3.70 8.46
N ASP A 88 11.45 3.09 8.12
CA ASP A 88 10.11 3.63 8.40
C ASP A 88 9.71 3.42 9.88
N ALA A 89 10.55 2.71 10.65
CA ALA A 89 10.30 2.40 12.07
C ALA A 89 10.75 3.49 13.05
N ASN A 90 11.28 4.59 12.59
CA ASN A 90 11.67 5.72 13.43
C ASN A 90 10.60 6.83 13.39
N PRO A 91 10.31 7.46 14.56
CA PRO A 91 10.83 7.13 15.88
C PRO A 91 10.22 5.86 16.48
N GLU A 92 10.99 5.14 17.33
CA GLU A 92 10.54 3.91 17.99
C GLU A 92 9.32 4.10 18.89
N GLU A 93 9.14 5.31 19.41
CA GLU A 93 8.01 5.70 20.28
C GLU A 93 6.70 5.92 19.51
N ALA A 94 6.76 6.13 18.20
CA ALA A 94 5.54 6.33 17.39
C ALA A 94 4.66 5.07 17.39
N SER A 95 3.35 5.27 17.38
CA SER A 95 2.41 4.16 17.23
C SER A 95 2.57 3.47 15.86
N LEU A 96 2.24 2.18 15.76
CA LEU A 96 2.30 1.47 14.47
C LEU A 96 1.40 2.11 13.42
N ILE A 97 0.25 2.68 13.83
CA ILE A 97 -0.68 3.35 12.90
C ILE A 97 -0.02 4.60 12.32
N GLU A 98 0.68 5.40 13.14
CA GLU A 98 1.41 6.58 12.67
C GLU A 98 2.54 6.19 11.70
N LEU A 99 3.34 5.19 12.04
CA LEU A 99 4.41 4.69 11.16
C LEU A 99 3.85 4.16 9.82
N MET A 100 2.74 3.41 9.86
CA MET A 100 2.06 2.96 8.64
C MET A 100 1.47 4.13 7.84
N ALA A 101 0.93 5.15 8.50
CA ALA A 101 0.42 6.34 7.83
C ALA A 101 1.53 7.11 7.09
N GLU A 102 2.72 7.24 7.70
CA GLU A 102 3.89 7.83 7.04
C GLU A 102 4.37 6.99 5.86
N ASN A 103 4.40 5.66 6.01
CA ASN A 103 4.69 4.76 4.88
C ASN A 103 3.68 4.96 3.74
N VAL A 104 2.38 5.02 4.04
CA VAL A 104 1.33 5.30 3.05
C VAL A 104 1.56 6.62 2.33
N ARG A 105 1.88 7.70 3.05
CA ARG A 105 2.18 9.01 2.44
C ARG A 105 3.31 8.93 1.44
N ARG A 106 4.37 8.24 1.80
CA ARG A 106 5.53 8.03 0.94
C ARG A 106 5.16 7.22 -0.30
N GLU A 107 4.49 6.08 -0.14
CA GLU A 107 4.09 5.22 -1.26
C GLU A 107 3.13 5.95 -2.23
N VAL A 108 2.15 6.67 -1.71
CA VAL A 108 1.22 7.45 -2.55
C VAL A 108 1.97 8.55 -3.31
N GLN A 109 2.93 9.23 -2.67
CA GLN A 109 3.75 10.22 -3.35
C GLN A 109 4.64 9.59 -4.44
N GLU A 110 5.22 8.43 -4.17
CA GLU A 110 6.11 7.73 -5.11
C GLU A 110 5.35 7.08 -6.26
N GLU A 111 4.21 6.45 -5.99
CA GLU A 111 3.42 5.70 -6.97
C GLU A 111 2.38 6.55 -7.69
N ALA A 112 1.59 7.35 -6.98
CA ALA A 112 0.50 8.16 -7.55
C ALA A 112 0.88 9.61 -7.86
N LYS A 113 2.06 10.09 -7.46
CA LYS A 113 2.52 11.49 -7.58
C LYS A 113 1.66 12.49 -6.79
N ILE A 114 0.93 12.00 -5.79
CA ILE A 114 0.10 12.80 -4.89
C ILE A 114 0.85 13.02 -3.58
N SER A 115 1.11 14.28 -3.23
CA SER A 115 1.85 14.65 -2.02
C SER A 115 0.99 15.29 -0.93
N ALA A 116 -0.27 15.67 -1.25
CA ALA A 116 -1.17 16.34 -0.32
C ALA A 116 -2.46 15.54 -0.13
N PHE A 117 -2.82 15.31 1.14
CA PHE A 117 -4.09 14.73 1.56
C PHE A 117 -4.87 15.73 2.40
N HIS A 118 -6.19 15.76 2.25
CA HIS A 118 -7.06 16.48 3.18
C HIS A 118 -7.35 15.66 4.43
N SER A 119 -7.41 14.34 4.29
CA SER A 119 -7.48 13.41 5.41
C SER A 119 -6.78 12.12 5.05
N LEU A 120 -6.24 11.44 6.05
CA LEU A 120 -5.74 10.08 5.95
C LEU A 120 -6.21 9.32 7.17
N ARG A 121 -6.95 8.24 6.97
CA ARG A 121 -7.56 7.46 8.04
C ARG A 121 -7.27 5.98 7.89
N TYR A 122 -6.87 5.34 8.98
CA TYR A 122 -6.83 3.88 9.07
C TYR A 122 -8.26 3.31 9.14
N THR A 123 -8.56 2.31 8.32
CA THR A 123 -9.92 1.74 8.22
C THR A 123 -10.18 0.61 9.21
N GLY A 124 -9.15 0.04 9.81
CA GLY A 124 -9.23 -1.21 10.57
C GLY A 124 -9.27 -2.47 9.71
N LEU A 125 -9.36 -2.35 8.38
CA LEU A 125 -9.36 -3.50 7.49
C LEU A 125 -7.95 -4.02 7.26
N VAL A 126 -7.78 -5.35 7.35
CA VAL A 126 -6.48 -6.01 7.20
C VAL A 126 -6.61 -7.25 6.33
N VAL A 127 -5.71 -7.40 5.38
CA VAL A 127 -5.55 -8.66 4.63
C VAL A 127 -4.28 -9.34 5.11
N GLN A 128 -4.40 -10.55 5.68
CA GLN A 128 -3.27 -11.36 6.13
C GLN A 128 -3.04 -12.53 5.21
N SER A 129 -1.78 -12.87 4.97
CA SER A 129 -1.40 -14.08 4.24
C SER A 129 -0.09 -14.66 4.77
N ARG A 130 0.11 -15.92 4.48
CA ARG A 130 1.41 -16.63 4.55
C ARG A 130 1.94 -16.80 3.14
N GLU A 131 3.23 -16.60 2.99
CA GLU A 131 3.93 -16.84 1.72
C GLU A 131 4.64 -18.20 1.79
N PRO A 132 4.47 -19.08 0.79
CA PRO A 132 5.03 -20.43 0.82
C PRO A 132 6.56 -20.50 1.00
N ASP A 133 7.24 -19.48 0.47
CA ASP A 133 8.71 -19.41 0.46
C ASP A 133 9.32 -18.92 1.79
N TYR A 134 8.47 -18.67 2.81
CA TYR A 134 8.88 -18.17 4.10
C TYR A 134 8.56 -19.14 5.23
N PRO A 135 9.25 -19.05 6.39
CA PRO A 135 8.95 -19.88 7.56
C PRO A 135 7.47 -19.85 7.93
N ALA A 136 6.98 -20.97 8.44
CA ALA A 136 5.55 -21.17 8.74
C ALA A 136 4.97 -20.18 9.76
N ASN A 137 5.83 -19.56 10.57
CA ASN A 137 5.49 -18.53 11.55
C ASN A 137 5.67 -17.08 11.02
N HIS A 138 6.00 -16.91 9.72
CA HIS A 138 6.11 -15.60 9.09
C HIS A 138 4.82 -15.28 8.33
N PHE A 139 4.27 -14.12 8.60
CA PHE A 139 3.03 -13.59 8.02
C PHE A 139 3.30 -12.23 7.38
N PHE A 140 2.38 -11.86 6.49
CA PHE A 140 2.36 -10.55 5.83
C PHE A 140 0.98 -9.95 6.00
N GLN A 141 0.90 -8.70 6.45
CA GLN A 141 -0.36 -7.99 6.57
C GLN A 141 -0.34 -6.70 5.76
N TYR A 142 -1.41 -6.49 4.97
CA TYR A 142 -1.77 -5.20 4.40
C TYR A 142 -2.80 -4.51 5.28
N HIS A 143 -2.43 -3.39 5.85
CA HIS A 143 -3.30 -2.47 6.57
C HIS A 143 -3.86 -1.44 5.62
N ILE A 144 -5.18 -1.29 5.59
CA ILE A 144 -5.88 -0.47 4.61
C ILE A 144 -6.19 0.90 5.18
N PHE A 145 -5.81 1.93 4.44
CA PHE A 145 -6.09 3.33 4.70
C PHE A 145 -7.02 3.91 3.64
N GLN A 146 -7.70 4.99 4.00
CA GLN A 146 -8.46 5.85 3.09
C GLN A 146 -7.93 7.27 3.19
N ALA A 147 -7.97 8.01 2.07
CA ALA A 147 -7.65 9.43 2.06
C ALA A 147 -8.57 10.20 1.12
N LEU A 148 -8.82 11.47 1.45
CA LEU A 148 -9.48 12.44 0.58
C LEU A 148 -8.42 13.31 -0.08
N VAL A 149 -8.53 13.47 -1.39
CA VAL A 149 -7.60 14.24 -2.21
C VAL A 149 -8.41 15.27 -3.03
N SER A 150 -7.91 16.51 -3.10
CA SER A 150 -8.60 17.55 -3.86
C SER A 150 -8.61 17.23 -5.38
N PRO A 151 -9.65 17.64 -6.12
CA PRO A 151 -9.68 17.52 -7.57
C PRO A 151 -8.44 18.14 -8.23
N GLN A 152 -7.98 19.27 -7.70
CA GLN A 152 -6.77 19.94 -8.19
C GLN A 152 -5.53 19.06 -8.03
N THR A 153 -5.31 18.44 -6.86
CA THR A 153 -4.17 17.55 -6.62
C THR A 153 -4.20 16.30 -7.51
N ILE A 154 -5.41 15.79 -7.80
CA ILE A 154 -5.58 14.67 -8.74
C ILE A 154 -5.18 15.11 -10.15
N GLN A 155 -5.61 16.30 -10.59
CA GLN A 155 -5.25 16.84 -11.90
C GLN A 155 -3.73 17.07 -12.02
N GLU A 156 -3.11 17.66 -10.99
CA GLU A 156 -1.64 17.85 -10.94
C GLU A 156 -0.87 16.52 -11.06
N ALA A 157 -1.41 15.44 -10.47
CA ALA A 157 -0.83 14.11 -10.60
C ALA A 157 -0.96 13.56 -12.03
N HIS A 158 -2.11 13.74 -12.69
CA HIS A 158 -2.29 13.38 -14.10
C HIS A 158 -1.34 14.17 -15.01
N ASP A 159 -1.26 15.48 -14.83
CA ASP A 159 -0.37 16.36 -15.60
C ASP A 159 1.11 15.95 -15.40
N LYS A 160 1.46 15.53 -14.18
CA LYS A 160 2.81 15.04 -13.88
C LYS A 160 3.13 13.74 -14.62
N PHE A 161 2.20 12.79 -14.68
CA PHE A 161 2.39 11.58 -15.46
C PHE A 161 2.49 11.89 -16.94
N GLN A 162 1.63 12.75 -17.48
CA GLN A 162 1.68 13.19 -18.88
C GLN A 162 3.04 13.82 -19.19
N TRP A 163 3.48 14.79 -18.38
CA TRP A 163 4.78 15.43 -18.54
C TRP A 163 5.93 14.42 -18.54
N LEU A 164 5.90 13.43 -17.65
CA LEU A 164 6.92 12.40 -17.59
C LEU A 164 6.95 11.50 -18.83
N HIS A 165 5.79 11.21 -19.44
CA HIS A 165 5.70 10.50 -20.72
C HIS A 165 6.32 11.29 -21.87
N GLU A 166 6.10 12.60 -21.89
CA GLU A 166 6.66 13.51 -22.88
C GLU A 166 8.17 13.75 -22.68
N HIS A 167 8.70 13.47 -21.48
CA HIS A 167 10.08 13.70 -21.08
C HIS A 167 10.80 12.43 -20.61
N PRO A 168 11.04 11.44 -21.49
CA PRO A 168 11.60 10.13 -21.09
C PRO A 168 12.99 10.21 -20.47
N LYS A 169 13.77 11.27 -20.78
CA LYS A 169 15.07 11.51 -20.12
C LYS A 169 14.90 11.91 -18.65
N ALA A 170 13.86 12.67 -18.31
CA ALA A 170 13.54 13.02 -16.93
C ALA A 170 13.08 11.78 -16.17
N TRP A 171 12.20 10.95 -16.78
CA TRP A 171 11.78 9.67 -16.24
C TRP A 171 12.98 8.79 -15.86
N LYS A 172 13.91 8.58 -16.78
CA LYS A 172 15.10 7.74 -16.55
C LYS A 172 16.02 8.23 -15.43
N ARG A 173 16.01 9.53 -15.11
CA ARG A 173 16.79 10.11 -14.01
C ARG A 173 16.14 9.97 -12.64
N MET A 174 14.85 9.64 -12.59
CA MET A 174 14.18 9.39 -11.32
C MET A 174 14.74 8.13 -10.66
N ARG A 175 14.69 8.07 -9.33
CA ARG A 175 15.02 6.87 -8.56
C ARG A 175 14.08 5.72 -8.97
N PRO A 176 14.55 4.46 -8.95
CA PRO A 176 13.72 3.30 -9.34
C PRO A 176 12.37 3.22 -8.62
N ASP A 177 12.33 3.46 -7.31
CA ASP A 177 11.13 3.49 -6.47
C ASP A 177 10.10 4.55 -6.93
N LYS A 178 10.56 5.66 -7.51
CA LYS A 178 9.69 6.74 -8.02
C LYS A 178 9.19 6.53 -9.46
N ARG A 179 9.61 5.47 -10.14
CA ARG A 179 9.23 5.18 -11.53
C ARG A 179 8.60 3.80 -11.71
N GLU A 180 8.11 3.21 -10.63
CA GLU A 180 7.44 1.91 -10.68
C GLU A 180 6.06 1.98 -11.34
N LYS A 181 5.44 3.16 -11.30
CA LYS A 181 4.11 3.43 -11.87
C LYS A 181 4.17 4.57 -12.87
N ASP A 182 3.42 4.45 -13.95
CA ASP A 182 3.43 5.41 -15.06
C ASP A 182 2.05 5.97 -15.44
N ALA A 183 0.98 5.58 -14.74
CA ALA A 183 -0.34 6.15 -14.94
C ALA A 183 -1.19 6.09 -13.68
N LEU A 184 -2.17 6.99 -13.62
CA LEU A 184 -3.20 7.10 -12.61
C LEU A 184 -4.57 7.04 -13.31
N ALA A 185 -5.53 6.31 -12.74
CA ALA A 185 -6.89 6.23 -13.26
C ALA A 185 -7.90 5.98 -12.13
N TRP A 186 -9.17 6.26 -12.40
CA TRP A 186 -10.25 5.80 -11.55
C TRP A 186 -10.45 4.29 -11.71
N PHE A 187 -10.69 3.60 -10.59
CA PHE A 187 -11.07 2.20 -10.62
C PHE A 187 -12.42 2.03 -11.32
N ASP A 188 -12.49 1.07 -12.24
CA ASP A 188 -13.69 0.61 -12.88
C ASP A 188 -13.76 -0.93 -12.78
N PRO A 189 -14.74 -1.50 -12.08
CA PRO A 189 -14.83 -2.95 -11.88
C PRO A 189 -14.93 -3.76 -13.17
N LYS A 190 -15.34 -3.12 -14.28
CA LYS A 190 -15.49 -3.80 -15.59
C LYS A 190 -14.18 -3.83 -16.38
N SER A 191 -13.40 -2.75 -16.33
CA SER A 191 -12.21 -2.57 -17.18
C SER A 191 -10.89 -2.67 -16.43
N THR A 192 -10.83 -2.29 -15.15
CA THR A 192 -9.61 -2.32 -14.35
C THR A 192 -9.20 -3.76 -14.05
N ARG A 193 -8.04 -4.17 -14.55
CA ARG A 193 -7.47 -5.50 -14.29
C ARG A 193 -6.43 -5.39 -13.18
N LEU A 194 -6.81 -5.83 -11.98
CA LEU A 194 -5.95 -5.75 -10.78
C LEU A 194 -4.77 -6.71 -10.90
N MET A 195 -3.57 -6.20 -10.57
CA MET A 195 -2.33 -6.96 -10.64
C MET A 195 -2.05 -7.76 -9.36
N GLY A 196 -1.23 -8.80 -9.55
CA GLY A 196 -0.68 -9.58 -8.45
C GLY A 196 -1.70 -10.36 -7.65
N ARG A 197 -1.23 -10.92 -6.55
CA ARG A 197 -2.00 -11.78 -5.66
C ARG A 197 -2.78 -10.98 -4.61
N TRP A 198 -2.19 -9.86 -4.15
CA TRP A 198 -2.74 -9.07 -3.04
C TRP A 198 -3.82 -8.09 -3.46
N SER A 199 -3.63 -7.39 -4.58
CA SER A 199 -4.53 -6.29 -4.96
C SER A 199 -5.98 -6.74 -5.17
N PRO A 200 -6.29 -7.91 -5.77
CA PRO A 200 -7.67 -8.39 -5.84
C PRO A 200 -8.29 -8.61 -4.46
N SER A 201 -7.56 -9.23 -3.51
CA SER A 201 -8.06 -9.49 -2.15
C SER A 201 -8.26 -8.19 -1.36
N ILE A 202 -7.33 -7.25 -1.48
CA ILE A 202 -7.40 -5.93 -0.84
C ILE A 202 -8.63 -5.15 -1.34
N VAL A 203 -8.81 -5.09 -2.67
CA VAL A 203 -9.94 -4.38 -3.28
C VAL A 203 -11.27 -5.06 -2.93
N SER A 204 -11.33 -6.39 -2.98
CA SER A 204 -12.54 -7.14 -2.61
C SER A 204 -12.95 -6.87 -1.16
N LEU A 205 -12.01 -6.96 -0.22
CA LEU A 205 -12.27 -6.64 1.20
C LEU A 205 -12.74 -5.20 1.37
N TYR A 206 -12.08 -4.26 0.70
CA TYR A 206 -12.44 -2.85 0.77
C TYR A 206 -13.86 -2.59 0.26
N LEU A 207 -14.21 -3.10 -0.93
CA LEU A 207 -15.54 -2.91 -1.51
C LEU A 207 -16.68 -3.48 -0.64
N GLN A 208 -16.40 -4.56 0.12
CA GLN A 208 -17.37 -5.20 1.00
C GLN A 208 -17.52 -4.50 2.36
N SER A 209 -16.48 -3.86 2.85
CA SER A 209 -16.39 -3.49 4.27
C SER A 209 -15.90 -2.07 4.52
N ALA A 210 -15.68 -1.25 3.48
CA ALA A 210 -15.14 0.10 3.66
C ALA A 210 -16.03 0.95 4.57
N PRO A 211 -15.49 1.50 5.67
CA PRO A 211 -16.22 2.44 6.49
C PRO A 211 -16.43 3.74 5.71
N ARG A 212 -17.54 4.43 5.95
CA ARG A 212 -17.77 5.77 5.35
C ARG A 212 -16.73 6.76 5.86
N LEU A 213 -16.23 7.56 4.94
CA LEU A 213 -15.33 8.71 5.21
C LEU A 213 -16.06 9.85 5.89
#